data_b31c8f37fdf73a77127f7144d204296c
#
_entry.id   b31c8f37fdf73a77127f7144d204296c
#
_cell.length_a   1.000
_cell.length_b   1.000
_cell.length_c   1.000
_cell.angle_alpha   90.00
_cell.angle_beta   90.00
_cell.angle_gamma   90.00
#
_symmetry.space_group_name_H-M   'P 1'
#
loop_
_entity.id
_entity.type
_entity.pdbx_description
1 polymer ?
#
loop_
_entity_poly.entity_id
_entity_poly.type
_entity_poly.pdbx_seq_one_letter_code
_entity_poly.pdbx_strand_id
1 'polypeptide(L)'
;MALKGFERRLERMVEGTFARIFRSGIRPVELGRRLVREMDDNRSVDVRGRTVVPNQFSVELSEADSERFAEVASSLERELAEAAREHARDEGYVFMGSVSVHLEMSDKQRTGAFQIAGRMREGTGGVGAGSLILPTGERLGLGEAVVTVGRRPESTLQM
;
A
#
# COMPACT_ATOMS: atom_id res chain seq x y z
N MET A 1 5.16 -9.96 13.31
CA MET A 1 4.32 -8.76 13.18
C MET A 1 4.82 -7.89 12.04
N ALA A 2 3.97 -7.55 11.12
CA ALA A 2 4.25 -6.74 9.92
C ALA A 2 4.93 -5.41 10.22
N LEU A 3 4.59 -4.77 11.33
CA LEU A 3 5.13 -3.48 11.74
C LEU A 3 6.62 -3.50 12.12
N LYS A 4 7.19 -4.63 12.51
CA LYS A 4 8.63 -4.71 12.81
C LYS A 4 9.52 -4.49 11.58
N GLY A 5 9.12 -5.00 10.43
CA GLY A 5 9.81 -4.74 9.16
C GLY A 5 9.71 -3.27 8.76
N PHE A 6 8.53 -2.70 8.90
CA PHE A 6 8.27 -1.28 8.65
C PHE A 6 9.07 -0.38 9.60
N GLU A 7 9.05 -0.66 10.91
CA GLU A 7 9.84 0.07 11.92
C GLU A 7 11.34 0.06 11.58
N ARG A 8 11.91 -1.09 11.25
CA ARG A 8 13.33 -1.19 10.87
C ARG A 8 13.66 -0.43 9.58
N ARG A 9 12.76 -0.40 8.62
CA ARG A 9 12.96 0.39 7.40
C ARG A 9 12.90 1.88 7.69
N LEU A 10 11.98 2.31 8.54
CA LEU A 10 11.88 3.69 9.00
C LEU A 10 13.10 4.12 9.81
N GLU A 11 13.60 3.28 10.73
CA GLU A 11 14.82 3.57 11.49
C GLU A 11 16.02 3.82 10.57
N ARG A 12 16.17 3.04 9.51
CA ARG A 12 17.22 3.26 8.49
C ARG A 12 17.03 4.55 7.70
N MET A 13 15.78 4.98 7.51
CA MET A 13 15.45 6.24 6.81
C MET A 13 15.62 7.46 7.70
N VAL A 14 15.59 7.29 9.02
CA VAL A 14 15.70 8.38 10.01
C VAL A 14 17.12 8.94 10.14
N GLU A 15 18.15 8.25 9.68
CA GLU A 15 19.51 8.76 9.60
C GLU A 15 19.63 9.82 8.48
N GLY A 16 19.26 11.07 8.79
CA GLY A 16 19.40 12.17 7.84
C GLY A 16 18.16 13.09 7.79
N THR A 17 17.67 13.36 6.58
CA THR A 17 16.57 14.29 6.29
C THR A 17 15.27 13.96 7.02
N PHE A 18 14.99 12.67 7.26
CA PHE A 18 13.80 12.20 7.95
C PHE A 18 13.71 12.64 9.42
N ALA A 19 14.82 12.69 10.16
CA ALA A 19 14.82 13.10 11.56
C ALA A 19 14.29 14.52 11.75
N ARG A 20 14.51 15.40 10.78
CA ARG A 20 14.04 16.79 10.81
C ARG A 20 12.52 16.86 10.53
N ILE A 21 12.03 16.02 9.65
CA ILE A 21 10.62 15.99 9.20
C ILE A 21 9.71 15.47 10.31
N PHE A 22 10.16 14.45 11.05
CA PHE A 22 9.37 13.79 12.08
C PHE A 22 9.34 14.49 13.46
N ARG A 23 9.95 15.64 13.59
CA ARG A 23 9.81 16.48 14.81
C ARG A 23 8.44 17.14 14.96
N SER A 24 7.57 16.99 13.96
CA SER A 24 6.30 17.73 13.87
C SER A 24 5.11 17.08 14.58
N GLY A 25 5.30 15.97 15.29
CA GLY A 25 4.24 15.33 16.05
C GLY A 25 3.62 14.09 15.40
N ILE A 26 3.67 13.93 14.07
CA ILE A 26 3.23 12.69 13.39
C ILE A 26 4.40 11.73 13.29
N ARG A 27 4.29 10.58 13.93
CA ARG A 27 5.29 9.52 13.85
C ARG A 27 4.93 8.55 12.72
N PRO A 28 5.87 8.18 11.84
CA PRO A 28 5.61 7.22 10.77
C PRO A 28 5.08 5.88 11.27
N VAL A 29 5.55 5.43 12.43
CA VAL A 29 5.04 4.21 13.09
C VAL A 29 3.54 4.31 13.38
N GLU A 30 3.04 5.47 13.75
CA GLU A 30 1.61 5.69 13.98
C GLU A 30 0.81 5.62 12.69
N LEU A 31 1.37 6.12 11.58
CA LEU A 31 0.78 5.95 10.25
C LEU A 31 0.64 4.47 9.89
N GLY A 32 1.69 3.68 10.08
CA GLY A 32 1.67 2.24 9.85
C GLY A 32 0.65 1.51 10.72
N ARG A 33 0.58 1.84 12.01
CA ARG A 33 -0.40 1.25 12.93
C ARG A 33 -1.85 1.62 12.56
N ARG A 34 -2.07 2.85 12.16
CA ARG A 34 -3.41 3.29 11.74
C ARG A 34 -3.82 2.64 10.43
N LEU A 35 -2.87 2.49 9.48
CA LEU A 35 -3.10 1.81 8.22
C LEU A 35 -3.54 0.35 8.42
N VAL A 36 -2.81 -0.39 9.25
CA VAL A 36 -3.14 -1.78 9.60
C VAL A 36 -4.51 -1.89 10.27
N ARG A 37 -4.80 -0.98 11.18
CA ARG A 37 -6.14 -0.93 11.84
C ARG A 37 -7.24 -0.63 10.83
N GLU A 38 -7.01 0.28 9.89
CA GLU A 38 -7.97 0.58 8.83
C GLU A 38 -8.26 -0.65 7.95
N MET A 39 -7.23 -1.48 7.68
CA MET A 39 -7.42 -2.77 7.00
C MET A 39 -8.29 -3.73 7.82
N ASP A 40 -7.97 -3.90 9.11
CA ASP A 40 -8.67 -4.82 9.99
C ASP A 40 -10.13 -4.41 10.23
N ASP A 41 -10.38 -3.12 10.42
CA ASP A 41 -11.72 -2.57 10.68
C ASP A 41 -12.64 -2.65 9.44
N ASN A 42 -12.07 -2.59 8.25
CA ASN A 42 -12.80 -2.60 6.97
C ASN A 42 -12.66 -3.90 6.19
N ARG A 43 -12.31 -4.99 6.87
CA ARG A 43 -12.28 -6.31 6.23
C ARG A 43 -13.70 -6.82 5.92
N SER A 44 -13.81 -7.54 4.84
CA SER A 44 -15.04 -8.23 4.45
C SER A 44 -14.74 -9.65 3.96
N VAL A 45 -15.77 -10.47 3.80
CA VAL A 45 -15.61 -11.83 3.28
C VAL A 45 -16.23 -11.87 1.89
N ASP A 46 -15.50 -12.34 0.91
CA ASP A 46 -15.99 -12.48 -0.46
C ASP A 46 -16.82 -13.77 -0.62
N VAL A 47 -17.40 -13.93 -1.79
CA VAL A 47 -18.26 -15.10 -2.13
C VAL A 47 -17.51 -16.44 -2.07
N ARG A 48 -16.18 -16.43 -2.06
CA ARG A 48 -15.32 -17.62 -1.94
C ARG A 48 -14.85 -17.87 -0.52
N GLY A 49 -15.33 -17.07 0.46
CA GLY A 49 -14.96 -17.20 1.85
C GLY A 49 -13.58 -16.60 2.21
N ARG A 50 -12.97 -15.82 1.30
CA ARG A 50 -11.68 -15.15 1.55
C ARG A 50 -11.90 -13.83 2.26
N THR A 51 -11.01 -13.50 3.19
CA THR A 51 -11.04 -12.19 3.85
C THR A 51 -10.38 -11.16 2.95
N VAL A 52 -11.17 -10.20 2.49
CA VAL A 52 -10.75 -9.12 1.59
C VAL A 52 -10.62 -7.82 2.39
N VAL A 53 -9.60 -7.05 2.13
CA VAL A 53 -9.31 -5.78 2.79
C VAL A 53 -9.14 -4.65 1.78
N PRO A 54 -9.27 -3.39 2.23
CA PRO A 54 -8.97 -2.24 1.39
C PRO A 54 -7.58 -2.32 0.76
N ASN A 55 -7.46 -1.84 -0.46
CA ASN A 55 -6.21 -1.85 -1.22
C ASN A 55 -5.79 -0.45 -1.71
N GLN A 56 -6.64 0.53 -1.57
CA GLN A 56 -6.30 1.93 -1.83
C GLN A 56 -6.53 2.76 -0.58
N PHE A 57 -5.48 3.47 -0.16
CA PHE A 57 -5.50 4.25 1.06
C PHE A 57 -5.14 5.70 0.77
N SER A 58 -5.89 6.61 1.37
CA SER A 58 -5.53 8.02 1.46
C SER A 58 -5.16 8.38 2.89
N VAL A 59 -4.04 9.08 3.04
CA VAL A 59 -3.59 9.64 4.31
C VAL A 59 -3.80 11.15 4.25
N GLU A 60 -4.82 11.62 4.95
CA GLU A 60 -5.14 13.03 5.01
C GLU A 60 -4.29 13.74 6.05
N LEU A 61 -3.59 14.79 5.64
CA LEU A 61 -2.69 15.61 6.44
C LEU A 61 -3.12 17.09 6.39
N SER A 62 -2.73 17.87 7.39
CA SER A 62 -2.82 19.32 7.30
C SER A 62 -1.88 19.87 6.22
N GLU A 63 -2.12 21.09 5.77
CA GLU A 63 -1.25 21.78 4.81
C GLU A 63 0.21 21.81 5.32
N ALA A 64 0.42 22.22 6.58
CA ALA A 64 1.75 22.29 7.19
C ALA A 64 2.46 20.94 7.24
N ASP A 65 1.75 19.86 7.57
CA ASP A 65 2.32 18.51 7.59
C ASP A 65 2.55 17.97 6.18
N SER A 66 1.66 18.24 5.24
CA SER A 66 1.82 17.89 3.84
C SER A 66 3.07 18.53 3.23
N GLU A 67 3.34 19.80 3.50
CA GLU A 67 4.56 20.48 3.07
C GLU A 67 5.82 19.85 3.69
N ARG A 68 5.77 19.50 4.98
CA ARG A 68 6.89 18.84 5.67
C ARG A 68 7.21 17.47 5.10
N PHE A 69 6.19 16.70 4.74
CA PHE A 69 6.36 15.36 4.17
C PHE A 69 6.66 15.38 2.66
N ALA A 70 6.56 16.52 1.98
CA ALA A 70 6.66 16.61 0.52
C ALA A 70 7.91 15.94 -0.06
N GLU A 71 9.08 16.16 0.55
CA GLU A 71 10.36 15.57 0.06
C GLU A 71 10.42 14.06 0.20
N VAL A 72 9.68 13.50 1.15
CA VAL A 72 9.74 12.07 1.47
C VAL A 72 8.44 11.34 1.14
N ALA A 73 7.45 12.05 0.62
CA ALA A 73 6.11 11.53 0.38
C ALA A 73 6.12 10.22 -0.41
N SER A 74 6.78 10.19 -1.56
CA SER A 74 6.85 8.98 -2.40
C SER A 74 7.51 7.79 -1.71
N SER A 75 8.53 8.03 -0.89
CA SER A 75 9.20 6.97 -0.13
C SER A 75 8.31 6.46 1.00
N LEU A 76 7.64 7.36 1.71
CA LEU A 76 6.71 7.01 2.78
C LEU A 76 5.50 6.25 2.25
N GLU A 77 4.92 6.68 1.13
CA GLU A 77 3.81 5.99 0.45
C GLU A 77 4.17 4.55 0.08
N ARG A 78 5.38 4.33 -0.47
CA ARG A 78 5.87 2.99 -0.80
C ARG A 78 6.06 2.12 0.42
N GLU A 79 6.63 2.65 1.49
CA GLU A 79 6.84 1.92 2.74
C GLU A 79 5.52 1.57 3.43
N LEU A 80 4.55 2.46 3.42
CA LEU A 80 3.21 2.19 3.93
C LEU A 80 2.50 1.12 3.09
N ALA A 81 2.61 1.18 1.76
CA ALA A 81 2.06 0.14 0.89
C ALA A 81 2.70 -1.24 1.13
N GLU A 82 4.02 -1.28 1.37
CA GLU A 82 4.68 -2.54 1.72
C GLU A 82 4.26 -3.05 3.10
N ALA A 83 4.08 -2.17 4.08
CA ALA A 83 3.55 -2.54 5.39
C ALA A 83 2.14 -3.15 5.28
N ALA A 84 1.28 -2.60 4.42
CA ALA A 84 -0.03 -3.17 4.13
C ALA A 84 0.07 -4.59 3.53
N ARG A 85 0.99 -4.80 2.58
CA ARG A 85 1.21 -6.12 1.97
C ARG A 85 1.74 -7.14 2.98
N GLU A 86 2.67 -6.74 3.84
CA GLU A 86 3.21 -7.60 4.90
C GLU A 86 2.11 -8.02 5.87
N HIS A 87 1.29 -7.07 6.33
CA HIS A 87 0.17 -7.37 7.22
C HIS A 87 -0.84 -8.31 6.57
N ALA A 88 -1.20 -8.08 5.31
CA ALA A 88 -2.10 -8.96 4.58
C ALA A 88 -1.56 -10.38 4.45
N ARG A 89 -0.25 -10.55 4.19
CA ARG A 89 0.39 -11.88 4.16
C ARG A 89 0.34 -12.57 5.50
N ASP A 90 0.62 -11.86 6.59
CA ASP A 90 0.64 -12.41 7.94
C ASP A 90 -0.77 -12.85 8.41
N GLU A 91 -1.79 -12.08 8.05
CA GLU A 91 -3.19 -12.35 8.43
C GLU A 91 -3.95 -13.23 7.42
N GLY A 92 -3.36 -13.53 6.27
CA GLY A 92 -4.04 -14.26 5.20
C GLY A 92 -5.10 -13.46 4.48
N TYR A 93 -4.97 -12.14 4.43
CA TYR A 93 -5.88 -11.25 3.71
C TYR A 93 -5.60 -11.22 2.21
N VAL A 94 -6.63 -10.92 1.44
CA VAL A 94 -6.58 -10.81 -0.01
C VAL A 94 -6.92 -9.38 -0.43
N PHE A 95 -6.19 -8.86 -1.40
CA PHE A 95 -6.51 -7.60 -2.06
C PHE A 95 -7.23 -7.86 -3.39
N MET A 96 -8.24 -7.06 -3.68
CA MET A 96 -8.98 -7.14 -4.97
C MET A 96 -8.26 -6.40 -6.12
N GLY A 97 -7.17 -5.73 -5.83
CA GLY A 97 -6.38 -4.99 -6.81
C GLY A 97 -5.03 -4.58 -6.24
N SER A 98 -4.28 -3.80 -6.98
CA SER A 98 -2.98 -3.29 -6.53
C SER A 98 -3.11 -2.40 -5.30
N VAL A 99 -2.14 -2.53 -4.39
CA VAL A 99 -2.06 -1.72 -3.18
C VAL A 99 -1.42 -0.37 -3.49
N SER A 100 -2.08 0.70 -3.10
CA SER A 100 -1.54 2.07 -3.18
C SER A 100 -1.87 2.87 -1.93
N VAL A 101 -0.95 3.74 -1.56
CA VAL A 101 -1.11 4.69 -0.47
C VAL A 101 -0.75 6.07 -1.00
N HIS A 102 -1.57 7.07 -0.75
CA HIS A 102 -1.34 8.46 -1.16
C HIS A 102 -1.49 9.39 0.03
N LEU A 103 -0.54 10.31 0.17
CA LEU A 103 -0.63 11.41 1.11
C LEU A 103 -1.40 12.54 0.44
N GLU A 104 -2.46 13.01 1.09
CA GLU A 104 -3.33 14.05 0.57
C GLU A 104 -3.46 15.19 1.59
N MET A 105 -3.47 16.43 1.10
CA MET A 105 -3.77 17.60 1.94
C MET A 105 -5.26 17.68 2.18
N SER A 106 -5.64 17.99 3.41
CA SER A 106 -7.04 18.20 3.80
C SER A 106 -7.17 19.37 4.77
N ASP A 107 -8.04 20.32 4.45
CA ASP A 107 -8.35 21.47 5.30
C ASP A 107 -9.02 21.08 6.62
N LYS A 108 -9.50 19.85 6.70
CA LYS A 108 -10.16 19.30 7.88
C LYS A 108 -9.16 18.82 8.94
N GLN A 109 -7.90 18.63 8.55
CA GLN A 109 -6.88 18.12 9.45
C GLN A 109 -6.13 19.26 10.14
N ARG A 110 -5.86 19.06 11.43
CA ARG A 110 -5.00 19.95 12.22
C ARG A 110 -3.55 19.50 12.13
N THR A 111 -2.62 20.44 12.29
CA THR A 111 -1.20 20.12 12.40
C THR A 111 -0.95 19.08 13.51
N GLY A 112 -0.21 18.04 13.20
CA GLY A 112 0.04 16.92 14.12
C GLY A 112 -1.04 15.84 14.15
N ALA A 113 -2.17 16.03 13.43
CA ALA A 113 -3.24 15.06 13.29
C ALA A 113 -3.31 14.52 11.85
N PHE A 114 -3.79 13.30 11.71
CA PHE A 114 -3.99 12.67 10.40
C PHE A 114 -5.18 11.71 10.45
N GLN A 115 -5.72 11.41 9.29
CA GLN A 115 -6.75 10.40 9.10
C GLN A 115 -6.35 9.48 7.94
N ILE A 116 -6.63 8.20 8.06
CA ILE A 116 -6.45 7.22 6.98
C ILE A 116 -7.81 6.67 6.61
N ALA A 117 -8.11 6.68 5.32
CA ALA A 117 -9.29 6.07 4.74
C ALA A 117 -8.89 5.00 3.72
N GLY A 118 -9.45 3.81 3.86
CA GLY A 118 -9.23 2.69 2.95
C GLY A 118 -10.43 2.47 2.04
N ARG A 119 -10.17 2.09 0.80
CA ARG A 119 -11.18 1.71 -0.19
C ARG A 119 -10.81 0.39 -0.85
N MET A 120 -11.83 -0.42 -1.11
CA MET A 120 -11.68 -1.60 -1.96
C MET A 120 -11.88 -1.20 -3.41
N ARG A 121 -10.90 -1.46 -4.25
CA ARG A 121 -11.00 -1.21 -5.68
C ARG A 121 -10.51 -2.42 -6.46
N GLU A 122 -11.40 -2.94 -7.30
CA GLU A 122 -11.04 -4.03 -8.20
C GLU A 122 -9.99 -3.58 -9.21
N GLY A 123 -8.97 -4.40 -9.38
CA GLY A 123 -8.00 -4.23 -10.46
C GLY A 123 -8.58 -4.68 -11.79
N THR A 124 -8.12 -4.08 -12.87
CA THR A 124 -8.39 -4.57 -14.23
C THR A 124 -7.76 -5.96 -14.38
N GLY A 125 -8.59 -7.02 -14.34
CA GLY A 125 -8.11 -8.40 -14.46
C GLY A 125 -8.54 -9.35 -13.34
N GLY A 126 -9.43 -8.89 -12.42
CA GLY A 126 -9.91 -9.72 -11.30
C GLY A 126 -8.95 -9.75 -10.11
N VAL A 127 -9.24 -10.63 -9.16
CA VAL A 127 -8.45 -10.81 -7.94
C VAL A 127 -7.07 -11.36 -8.31
N GLY A 128 -6.12 -10.49 -8.58
CA GLY A 128 -4.79 -10.85 -9.02
C GLY A 128 -3.71 -10.39 -8.07
N ALA A 129 -2.70 -11.23 -7.87
CA ALA A 129 -1.51 -10.93 -7.07
C ALA A 129 -0.64 -9.79 -7.65
N GLY A 130 -0.93 -9.35 -8.90
CA GLY A 130 -0.16 -8.34 -9.58
C GLY A 130 -0.41 -8.28 -11.08
N SER A 131 0.43 -7.56 -11.79
CA SER A 131 0.44 -7.53 -13.25
C SER A 131 1.87 -7.59 -13.78
N LEU A 132 2.05 -8.23 -14.94
CA LEU A 132 3.28 -8.16 -15.73
C LEU A 132 3.17 -7.00 -16.72
N ILE A 133 4.20 -6.19 -16.80
CA ILE A 133 4.36 -5.20 -17.87
C ILE A 133 5.27 -5.81 -18.92
N LEU A 134 4.73 -6.00 -20.10
CA LEU A 134 5.49 -6.55 -21.23
C LEU A 134 6.43 -5.48 -21.82
N PRO A 135 7.49 -5.89 -22.52
CA PRO A 135 8.38 -4.95 -23.23
C PRO A 135 7.63 -4.05 -24.23
N THR A 136 6.47 -4.48 -24.70
CA THR A 136 5.55 -3.71 -25.56
C THR A 136 4.82 -2.58 -24.83
N GLY A 137 4.93 -2.52 -23.48
CA GLY A 137 4.16 -1.60 -22.64
C GLY A 137 2.76 -2.13 -22.28
N GLU A 138 2.35 -3.26 -22.83
CA GLU A 138 1.09 -3.91 -22.49
C GLU A 138 1.13 -4.48 -21.05
N ARG A 139 0.03 -4.30 -20.32
CA ARG A 139 -0.09 -4.80 -18.95
C ARG A 139 -0.98 -6.03 -18.90
N LEU A 140 -0.40 -7.15 -18.50
CA LEU A 140 -1.12 -8.40 -18.27
C LEU A 140 -1.40 -8.58 -16.78
N GLY A 141 -2.68 -8.64 -16.40
CA GLY A 141 -3.09 -8.97 -15.02
C GLY A 141 -2.81 -10.44 -14.69
N LEU A 142 -2.12 -10.67 -13.56
CA LEU A 142 -1.92 -12.01 -13.02
C LEU A 142 -3.14 -12.38 -12.16
N GLY A 143 -4.07 -13.13 -12.75
CA GLY A 143 -5.22 -13.69 -12.05
C GLY A 143 -4.88 -15.01 -11.32
N GLU A 144 -5.91 -15.74 -10.92
CA GLU A 144 -5.75 -17.06 -10.29
C GLU A 144 -5.30 -18.15 -11.28
N ALA A 145 -5.34 -17.86 -12.58
CA ALA A 145 -4.88 -18.80 -13.60
C ALA A 145 -3.36 -18.86 -13.65
N VAL A 146 -2.85 -20.06 -13.92
CA VAL A 146 -1.41 -20.25 -14.15
C VAL A 146 -1.03 -19.52 -15.45
N VAL A 147 -0.13 -18.55 -15.34
CA VAL A 147 0.45 -17.84 -16.49
C VAL A 147 1.81 -18.47 -16.78
N THR A 148 1.94 -19.07 -17.95
CA THR A 148 3.20 -19.64 -18.42
C THR A 148 3.91 -18.66 -19.36
N VAL A 149 5.18 -18.41 -19.11
CA VAL A 149 6.03 -17.58 -19.95
C VAL A 149 7.06 -18.47 -20.63
N GLY A 150 7.15 -18.42 -21.94
CA GLY A 150 8.10 -19.26 -22.66
C GLY A 150 8.06 -19.07 -24.16
N ARG A 151 8.94 -19.80 -24.86
CA ARG A 151 9.06 -19.75 -26.33
C ARG A 151 8.09 -20.71 -27.05
N ARG A 152 7.40 -21.57 -26.30
CA ARG A 152 6.50 -22.55 -26.89
C ARG A 152 5.15 -21.90 -27.22
N PRO A 153 4.48 -22.33 -28.32
CA PRO A 153 3.19 -21.78 -28.74
C PRO A 153 2.07 -21.93 -27.69
N GLU A 154 2.16 -22.93 -26.82
CA GLU A 154 1.22 -23.19 -25.74
C GLU A 154 1.43 -22.32 -24.49
N SER A 155 2.45 -21.47 -24.48
CA SER A 155 2.68 -20.52 -23.39
C SER A 155 1.68 -19.38 -23.44
N THR A 156 1.16 -18.99 -22.27
CA THR A 156 0.23 -17.84 -22.15
C THR A 156 0.86 -16.55 -22.64
N LEU A 157 2.17 -16.41 -22.44
CA LEU A 157 3.01 -15.35 -22.97
C LEU A 157 4.15 -15.98 -23.75
N GLN A 158 4.15 -15.75 -25.05
CA GLN A 158 5.23 -16.20 -25.92
C GLN A 158 6.29 -15.10 -26.01
N MET A 159 7.55 -15.46 -25.74
CA MET A 159 8.71 -14.57 -25.83
C MET A 159 9.54 -14.89 -27.08
#